data_319530e2a19bef71bccacc6f2336a8f0
#
_entry.id   319530e2a19bef71bccacc6f2336a8f0
#
_cell.length_a   1.000
_cell.length_b   1.000
_cell.length_c   1.000
_cell.angle_alpha   90.00
_cell.angle_beta   90.00
_cell.angle_gamma   90.00
#
_symmetry.space_group_name_H-M   'P 1'
#
loop_
_entity.id
_entity.type
_entity.pdbx_description
1 polymer ?
#
loop_
_entity_poly.entity_id
_entity_poly.type
_entity_poly.pdbx_seq_one_letter_code
_entity_poly.pdbx_strand_id
1 'polypeptide(L)'
;MLISYVFPNFALLEQENMSQPLAERMRPKSLDDYVGQQHLVGKDAVLRRMIDAGRISSFILWGPPGVGKTTLAQIIAHKLDTPFYTLSAVTSGVKDVREVIERAKNNRFFNTASPILFIDEIHRFSKSQQDSLLGAVEQGVVTLIGATTENPSFEVIRPLLSRCQLYVLKPLEKADLLALLNRAVTEDVELSKRHILLEQTDAILRYSGGDARKLLNILELVVEAESTETVVLNDDIVERRLQQNPLAYDKGGDMHYDIISAFIKSIRGSDPDAALYWMARMIEGGEDPQFIARRVVISAAEDIGLANPNALLLANAAFDAVMKIGWPEGRIPLAEAVVYLATSPKSNSAYNGINTALEVVRKTGNQPVPLHLRNAPTALMRELGYHDGYKYAHDYPENFVQQQYMPDALTDTRLWQAQHSPAEDKLYQRMVRLWGDRYK
;
A
#
# COMPACT_ATOMS: atom_id res chain seq x y z
N MET A 1 50.68 13.52 -18.69
CA MET A 1 50.50 12.95 -17.35
C MET A 1 49.42 11.84 -17.52
N LEU A 2 49.88 10.59 -17.64
CA LEU A 2 49.07 9.42 -17.92
C LEU A 2 48.33 9.04 -16.61
N ILE A 3 47.00 9.07 -16.64
CA ILE A 3 46.18 8.50 -15.60
C ILE A 3 46.01 7.01 -15.91
N SER A 4 46.74 6.17 -15.21
CA SER A 4 46.56 4.71 -15.24
C SER A 4 45.22 4.34 -14.62
N TYR A 5 44.32 3.76 -15.42
CA TYR A 5 43.17 3.03 -14.94
C TYR A 5 43.68 1.78 -14.21
N VAL A 6 43.60 1.79 -12.90
CA VAL A 6 43.78 0.60 -12.05
C VAL A 6 42.51 -0.19 -12.13
N PHE A 7 42.52 -1.34 -12.81
CA PHE A 7 41.46 -2.34 -12.70
C PHE A 7 41.44 -2.81 -11.22
N PRO A 8 40.28 -2.80 -10.55
CA PRO A 8 40.20 -3.37 -9.21
C PRO A 8 40.48 -4.88 -9.30
N ASN A 9 41.37 -5.36 -8.44
CA ASN A 9 41.77 -6.76 -8.32
C ASN A 9 40.52 -7.65 -8.17
N PHE A 10 40.44 -8.72 -8.96
CA PHE A 10 39.37 -9.74 -8.93
C PHE A 10 39.17 -10.30 -7.52
N ALA A 11 40.24 -10.41 -6.72
CA ALA A 11 40.18 -10.82 -5.32
C ALA A 11 39.48 -9.84 -4.36
N LEU A 12 39.48 -8.52 -4.67
CA LEU A 12 38.73 -7.51 -3.89
C LEU A 12 37.23 -7.56 -4.20
N LEU A 13 36.86 -7.88 -5.44
CA LEU A 13 35.46 -8.07 -5.84
C LEU A 13 34.85 -9.35 -5.23
N GLU A 14 35.67 -10.41 -5.06
CA GLU A 14 35.22 -11.62 -4.35
C GLU A 14 35.05 -11.36 -2.83
N GLN A 15 35.93 -10.60 -2.19
CA GLN A 15 35.82 -10.25 -0.78
C GLN A 15 34.63 -9.30 -0.48
N GLU A 16 34.32 -8.36 -1.36
CA GLU A 16 33.14 -7.50 -1.22
C GLU A 16 31.82 -8.29 -1.36
N ASN A 17 31.80 -9.33 -2.20
CA ASN A 17 30.62 -10.19 -2.34
C ASN A 17 30.37 -11.08 -1.12
N MET A 18 31.42 -11.50 -0.39
CA MET A 18 31.28 -12.37 0.79
C MET A 18 30.65 -11.70 2.00
N SER A 19 30.58 -10.37 2.05
CA SER A 19 29.96 -9.62 3.15
C SER A 19 28.50 -9.22 2.86
N GLN A 20 27.98 -9.49 1.66
CA GLN A 20 26.63 -9.10 1.26
C GLN A 20 25.61 -10.16 1.63
N PRO A 21 24.36 -9.79 2.07
CA PRO A 21 23.27 -10.73 2.31
C PRO A 21 22.93 -11.56 1.08
N LEU A 22 22.52 -12.82 1.28
CA LEU A 22 22.14 -13.73 0.20
C LEU A 22 21.12 -13.11 -0.78
N ALA A 23 20.15 -12.37 -0.28
CA ALA A 23 19.16 -11.71 -1.09
C ALA A 23 19.75 -10.70 -2.09
N GLU A 24 20.89 -10.09 -1.76
CA GLU A 24 21.61 -9.19 -2.66
C GLU A 24 22.50 -9.96 -3.64
N ARG A 25 23.21 -11.00 -3.17
CA ARG A 25 24.04 -11.88 -4.01
C ARG A 25 23.21 -12.58 -5.09
N MET A 26 22.00 -13.00 -4.74
CA MET A 26 21.05 -13.68 -5.64
C MET A 26 20.20 -12.74 -6.50
N ARG A 27 20.43 -11.43 -6.45
CA ARG A 27 19.66 -10.46 -7.23
C ARG A 27 19.84 -10.72 -8.75
N PRO A 28 18.75 -10.96 -9.51
CA PRO A 28 18.83 -11.21 -10.94
C PRO A 28 19.38 -10.00 -11.69
N LYS A 29 20.23 -10.27 -12.68
CA LYS A 29 20.89 -9.26 -13.51
C LYS A 29 20.24 -9.12 -14.89
N SER A 30 19.41 -10.07 -15.29
CA SER A 30 18.71 -10.08 -16.58
C SER A 30 17.20 -10.35 -16.39
N LEU A 31 16.39 -10.05 -17.41
CA LEU A 31 14.96 -10.40 -17.40
C LEU A 31 14.72 -11.90 -17.47
N ASP A 32 15.68 -12.67 -17.98
CA ASP A 32 15.56 -14.13 -18.09
C ASP A 32 15.81 -14.82 -16.75
N ASP A 33 16.62 -14.18 -15.88
CA ASP A 33 16.86 -14.64 -14.49
C ASP A 33 15.78 -14.13 -13.52
N TYR A 34 14.90 -13.22 -13.98
CA TYR A 34 13.90 -12.60 -13.15
C TYR A 34 12.73 -13.56 -12.91
N VAL A 35 12.57 -13.99 -11.67
CA VAL A 35 11.60 -15.00 -11.28
C VAL A 35 10.21 -14.39 -11.13
N GLY A 36 9.19 -15.10 -11.63
CA GLY A 36 7.79 -14.69 -11.56
C GLY A 36 7.40 -13.58 -12.54
N GLN A 37 6.25 -12.97 -12.32
CA GLN A 37 5.72 -11.81 -13.09
C GLN A 37 5.61 -12.05 -14.60
N GLN A 38 5.34 -13.27 -15.06
CA GLN A 38 5.28 -13.64 -16.49
C GLN A 38 4.30 -12.77 -17.29
N HIS A 39 3.24 -12.27 -16.66
CA HIS A 39 2.27 -11.37 -17.27
C HIS A 39 2.85 -9.99 -17.63
N LEU A 40 3.98 -9.58 -17.01
CA LEU A 40 4.67 -8.31 -17.27
C LEU A 40 5.94 -8.48 -18.10
N VAL A 41 6.74 -9.50 -17.80
CA VAL A 41 8.09 -9.68 -18.34
C VAL A 41 8.27 -10.97 -19.13
N GLY A 42 7.23 -11.80 -19.28
CA GLY A 42 7.24 -12.97 -20.17
C GLY A 42 7.50 -12.57 -21.65
N LYS A 43 7.87 -13.51 -22.51
CA LYS A 43 8.32 -13.27 -23.90
C LYS A 43 7.39 -12.37 -24.71
N ASP A 44 6.06 -12.50 -24.51
CA ASP A 44 5.06 -11.75 -25.27
C ASP A 44 4.43 -10.59 -24.45
N ALA A 45 4.91 -10.34 -23.23
CA ALA A 45 4.37 -9.32 -22.37
C ALA A 45 4.67 -7.90 -22.87
N VAL A 46 3.74 -6.97 -22.61
CA VAL A 46 3.84 -5.59 -23.10
C VAL A 46 5.10 -4.89 -22.59
N LEU A 47 5.40 -4.99 -21.30
CA LEU A 47 6.58 -4.36 -20.71
C LEU A 47 7.87 -4.96 -21.30
N ARG A 48 7.93 -6.29 -21.48
CA ARG A 48 9.08 -6.96 -22.11
C ARG A 48 9.36 -6.42 -23.52
N ARG A 49 8.31 -6.31 -24.33
CA ARG A 49 8.44 -5.78 -25.71
C ARG A 49 8.91 -4.33 -25.74
N MET A 50 8.45 -3.50 -24.81
CA MET A 50 8.89 -2.10 -24.70
C MET A 50 10.37 -2.02 -24.33
N ILE A 51 10.82 -2.85 -23.39
CA ILE A 51 12.23 -2.93 -22.98
C ILE A 51 13.10 -3.43 -24.13
N ASP A 52 12.67 -4.48 -24.82
CA ASP A 52 13.41 -5.05 -25.97
C ASP A 52 13.47 -4.08 -27.14
N ALA A 53 12.47 -3.21 -27.32
CA ALA A 53 12.47 -2.13 -28.32
C ALA A 53 13.30 -0.91 -27.89
N GLY A 54 13.90 -0.90 -26.70
CA GLY A 54 14.68 0.22 -26.19
C GLY A 54 13.86 1.47 -25.84
N ARG A 55 12.55 1.33 -25.67
CA ARG A 55 11.62 2.46 -25.44
C ARG A 55 10.70 2.15 -24.29
N ILE A 56 10.90 2.85 -23.20
CA ILE A 56 10.00 2.80 -22.02
C ILE A 56 9.41 4.18 -21.77
N SER A 57 8.14 4.21 -21.39
CA SER A 57 7.48 5.40 -20.81
C SER A 57 7.60 5.36 -19.29
N SER A 58 7.31 6.47 -18.62
CA SER A 58 7.21 6.48 -17.16
C SER A 58 6.11 5.57 -16.67
N PHE A 59 6.36 4.85 -15.57
CA PHE A 59 5.39 3.92 -14.98
C PHE A 59 5.56 3.79 -13.46
N ILE A 60 4.52 3.22 -12.85
CA ILE A 60 4.50 2.88 -11.42
C ILE A 60 4.37 1.37 -11.28
N LEU A 61 5.24 0.78 -10.46
CA LEU A 61 5.21 -0.62 -10.05
C LEU A 61 4.47 -0.72 -8.72
N TRP A 62 3.31 -1.34 -8.73
CA TRP A 62 2.52 -1.57 -7.53
C TRP A 62 2.47 -3.05 -7.19
N GLY A 63 2.77 -3.41 -5.96
CA GLY A 63 2.68 -4.79 -5.49
C GLY A 63 3.33 -4.98 -4.12
N PRO A 64 3.16 -6.15 -3.49
CA PRO A 64 3.67 -6.44 -2.15
C PRO A 64 5.19 -6.31 -2.06
N PRO A 65 5.77 -6.27 -0.85
CA PRO A 65 7.22 -6.26 -0.67
C PRO A 65 7.85 -7.54 -1.24
N GLY A 66 9.15 -7.49 -1.56
CA GLY A 66 9.95 -8.63 -1.97
C GLY A 66 9.64 -9.28 -3.33
N VAL A 67 8.68 -8.74 -4.12
CA VAL A 67 8.33 -9.28 -5.45
C VAL A 67 9.23 -8.78 -6.59
N GLY A 68 10.30 -8.02 -6.27
CA GLY A 68 11.31 -7.62 -7.23
C GLY A 68 11.13 -6.25 -7.91
N LYS A 69 10.30 -5.33 -7.38
CA LYS A 69 10.09 -3.98 -7.97
C LYS A 69 11.40 -3.23 -8.25
N THR A 70 12.25 -3.10 -7.25
CA THR A 70 13.56 -2.42 -7.36
C THR A 70 14.49 -3.16 -8.33
N THR A 71 14.50 -4.48 -8.27
CA THR A 71 15.29 -5.35 -9.15
C THR A 71 14.88 -5.18 -10.61
N LEU A 72 13.58 -5.15 -10.89
CA LEU A 72 13.08 -4.94 -12.24
C LEU A 72 13.53 -3.58 -12.81
N ALA A 73 13.45 -2.52 -12.01
CA ALA A 73 13.91 -1.20 -12.42
C ALA A 73 15.41 -1.17 -12.75
N GLN A 74 16.24 -1.85 -11.95
CA GLN A 74 17.69 -1.97 -12.20
C GLN A 74 18.00 -2.78 -13.46
N ILE A 75 17.33 -3.91 -13.67
CA ILE A 75 17.48 -4.72 -14.89
C ILE A 75 17.14 -3.90 -16.15
N ILE A 76 16.05 -3.12 -16.09
CA ILE A 76 15.62 -2.26 -17.19
C ILE A 76 16.71 -1.22 -17.49
N ALA A 77 17.20 -0.53 -16.48
CA ALA A 77 18.24 0.49 -16.64
C ALA A 77 19.53 -0.09 -17.25
N HIS A 78 19.96 -1.24 -16.74
CA HIS A 78 21.13 -1.94 -17.27
C HIS A 78 20.95 -2.38 -18.74
N LYS A 79 19.77 -2.96 -19.07
CA LYS A 79 19.48 -3.43 -20.43
C LYS A 79 19.39 -2.28 -21.45
N LEU A 80 18.94 -1.10 -21.00
CA LEU A 80 18.82 0.10 -21.85
C LEU A 80 20.10 0.93 -21.88
N ASP A 81 21.14 0.52 -21.17
CA ASP A 81 22.40 1.28 -21.00
C ASP A 81 22.12 2.76 -20.63
N THR A 82 21.22 2.97 -19.68
CA THR A 82 20.71 4.29 -19.34
C THR A 82 21.12 4.66 -17.92
N PRO A 83 21.56 5.91 -17.65
CA PRO A 83 21.87 6.35 -16.30
C PRO A 83 20.71 6.11 -15.34
N PHE A 84 21.00 5.55 -14.17
CA PHE A 84 20.02 5.17 -13.15
C PHE A 84 20.22 5.97 -11.88
N TYR A 85 19.22 6.81 -11.56
CA TYR A 85 19.20 7.58 -10.32
C TYR A 85 18.18 6.99 -9.37
N THR A 86 18.55 6.80 -8.13
CA THR A 86 17.66 6.26 -7.09
C THR A 86 17.41 7.32 -6.04
N LEU A 87 16.14 7.52 -5.70
CA LEU A 87 15.70 8.28 -4.54
C LEU A 87 14.87 7.39 -3.63
N SER A 88 15.18 7.44 -2.34
CA SER A 88 14.34 6.81 -1.31
C SER A 88 13.37 7.85 -0.76
N ALA A 89 12.08 7.58 -0.84
CA ALA A 89 11.07 8.50 -0.31
C ALA A 89 11.15 8.67 1.23
N VAL A 90 11.86 7.78 1.91
CA VAL A 90 12.09 7.86 3.37
C VAL A 90 13.14 8.91 3.73
N THR A 91 14.18 9.07 2.90
CA THR A 91 15.36 9.89 3.22
C THR A 91 15.53 11.12 2.34
N SER A 92 14.87 11.15 1.16
CA SER A 92 15.07 12.22 0.16
C SER A 92 14.05 13.34 0.31
N GLY A 93 14.54 14.59 0.26
CA GLY A 93 13.73 15.81 0.29
C GLY A 93 13.45 16.39 -1.10
N VAL A 94 12.66 17.49 -1.17
CA VAL A 94 12.40 18.23 -2.43
C VAL A 94 13.69 18.71 -3.09
N LYS A 95 14.71 19.02 -2.29
CA LYS A 95 16.01 19.48 -2.79
C LYS A 95 16.71 18.38 -3.58
N ASP A 96 16.68 17.15 -3.06
CA ASP A 96 17.34 15.99 -3.71
C ASP A 96 16.66 15.66 -5.05
N VAL A 97 15.33 15.73 -5.09
CA VAL A 97 14.56 15.57 -6.33
C VAL A 97 14.98 16.60 -7.38
N ARG A 98 15.08 17.87 -7.00
CA ARG A 98 15.50 18.95 -7.92
C ARG A 98 16.93 18.78 -8.39
N GLU A 99 17.84 18.38 -7.52
CA GLU A 99 19.24 18.15 -7.86
C GLU A 99 19.39 17.03 -8.91
N VAL A 100 18.66 15.92 -8.75
CA VAL A 100 18.66 14.82 -9.73
C VAL A 100 18.08 15.29 -11.07
N ILE A 101 16.99 16.06 -11.06
CA ILE A 101 16.39 16.61 -12.28
C ILE A 101 17.37 17.55 -13.00
N GLU A 102 18.08 18.42 -12.28
CA GLU A 102 19.09 19.31 -12.89
C GLU A 102 20.29 18.54 -13.46
N ARG A 103 20.75 17.51 -12.77
CA ARG A 103 21.78 16.59 -13.31
C ARG A 103 21.29 15.89 -14.59
N ALA A 104 20.04 15.44 -14.61
CA ALA A 104 19.44 14.81 -15.79
C ALA A 104 19.35 15.78 -16.97
N LYS A 105 18.97 17.04 -16.74
CA LYS A 105 18.96 18.09 -17.77
C LYS A 105 20.34 18.33 -18.36
N ASN A 106 21.36 18.44 -17.51
CA ASN A 106 22.73 18.69 -17.93
C ASN A 106 23.27 17.52 -18.79
N ASN A 107 22.97 16.27 -18.42
CA ASN A 107 23.39 15.10 -19.19
C ASN A 107 22.72 15.03 -20.58
N ARG A 108 21.51 15.54 -20.73
CA ARG A 108 20.79 15.59 -22.01
C ARG A 108 21.47 16.48 -23.06
N PHE A 109 22.25 17.48 -22.65
CA PHE A 109 23.05 18.31 -23.57
C PHE A 109 24.12 17.51 -24.33
N PHE A 110 24.51 16.33 -23.80
CA PHE A 110 25.51 15.45 -24.43
C PHE A 110 24.91 14.33 -25.26
N ASN A 111 23.65 14.43 -25.67
CA ASN A 111 22.97 13.47 -26.56
C ASN A 111 22.81 12.06 -25.98
N THR A 112 22.76 11.93 -24.66
CA THR A 112 22.50 10.67 -23.96
C THR A 112 21.00 10.42 -23.82
N ALA A 113 20.59 9.15 -23.76
CA ALA A 113 19.21 8.75 -23.48
C ALA A 113 18.70 9.37 -22.16
N SER A 114 17.38 9.64 -22.09
CA SER A 114 16.78 10.17 -20.85
C SER A 114 17.03 9.21 -19.69
N PRO A 115 17.66 9.68 -18.61
CA PRO A 115 17.98 8.82 -17.46
C PRO A 115 16.71 8.28 -16.79
N ILE A 116 16.84 7.11 -16.18
CA ILE A 116 15.79 6.54 -15.35
C ILE A 116 15.92 7.12 -13.94
N LEU A 117 14.82 7.69 -13.46
CA LEU A 117 14.67 8.08 -12.06
C LEU A 117 13.81 7.05 -11.35
N PHE A 118 14.41 6.24 -10.50
CA PHE A 118 13.71 5.28 -9.66
C PHE A 118 13.41 5.90 -8.29
N ILE A 119 12.15 5.83 -7.89
CA ILE A 119 11.68 6.27 -6.58
C ILE A 119 11.08 5.09 -5.85
N ASP A 120 11.79 4.61 -4.82
CA ASP A 120 11.27 3.56 -3.96
C ASP A 120 10.29 4.12 -2.93
N GLU A 121 9.19 3.39 -2.70
CA GLU A 121 8.10 3.78 -1.80
C GLU A 121 7.54 5.20 -2.09
N ILE A 122 7.26 5.48 -3.37
CA ILE A 122 6.81 6.80 -3.86
C ILE A 122 5.59 7.34 -3.09
N HIS A 123 4.78 6.48 -2.48
CA HIS A 123 3.65 6.85 -1.64
C HIS A 123 4.06 7.66 -0.39
N ARG A 124 5.31 7.57 0.05
CA ARG A 124 5.84 8.34 1.18
C ARG A 124 6.28 9.75 0.80
N PHE A 125 6.34 10.05 -0.49
CA PHE A 125 6.59 11.43 -0.93
C PHE A 125 5.36 12.30 -0.64
N SER A 126 5.58 13.46 -0.04
CA SER A 126 4.55 14.50 0.10
C SER A 126 4.03 14.93 -1.28
N LYS A 127 2.83 15.50 -1.33
CA LYS A 127 2.25 16.03 -2.58
C LYS A 127 3.19 17.03 -3.27
N SER A 128 3.87 17.89 -2.52
CA SER A 128 4.84 18.86 -3.05
C SER A 128 6.07 18.21 -3.69
N GLN A 129 6.53 17.07 -3.14
CA GLN A 129 7.64 16.31 -3.72
C GLN A 129 7.19 15.63 -5.03
N GLN A 130 6.00 15.04 -5.05
CA GLN A 130 5.42 14.45 -6.25
C GLN A 130 5.15 15.51 -7.33
N ASP A 131 4.64 16.70 -6.97
CA ASP A 131 4.44 17.81 -7.90
C ASP A 131 5.74 18.26 -8.56
N SER A 132 6.86 18.23 -7.84
CA SER A 132 8.17 18.62 -8.37
C SER A 132 8.68 17.71 -9.51
N LEU A 133 8.12 16.50 -9.63
CA LEU A 133 8.45 15.54 -10.70
C LEU A 133 7.71 15.81 -12.00
N LEU A 134 6.53 16.48 -11.94
CA LEU A 134 5.62 16.58 -13.08
C LEU A 134 6.27 17.17 -14.33
N GLY A 135 6.96 18.30 -14.18
CA GLY A 135 7.61 18.95 -15.31
C GLY A 135 8.71 18.11 -15.95
N ALA A 136 9.50 17.40 -15.15
CA ALA A 136 10.58 16.55 -15.65
C ALA A 136 10.06 15.29 -16.37
N VAL A 137 8.96 14.71 -15.88
CA VAL A 137 8.28 13.56 -16.49
C VAL A 137 7.61 13.97 -17.80
N GLU A 138 6.87 15.09 -17.78
CA GLU A 138 6.12 15.60 -18.95
C GLU A 138 7.04 15.98 -20.11
N GLN A 139 8.17 16.62 -19.82
CA GLN A 139 9.17 17.01 -20.81
C GLN A 139 10.12 15.87 -21.22
N GLY A 140 9.97 14.69 -20.62
CA GLY A 140 10.85 13.54 -20.86
C GLY A 140 12.31 13.80 -20.44
N VAL A 141 12.54 14.69 -19.46
CA VAL A 141 13.87 14.94 -18.89
C VAL A 141 14.36 13.69 -18.16
N VAL A 142 13.44 12.99 -17.49
CA VAL A 142 13.67 11.69 -16.87
C VAL A 142 12.55 10.73 -17.27
N THR A 143 12.86 9.43 -17.30
CA THR A 143 11.86 8.36 -17.30
C THR A 143 11.64 7.93 -15.86
N LEU A 144 10.45 8.20 -15.30
CA LEU A 144 10.14 7.86 -13.93
C LEU A 144 9.74 6.38 -13.81
N ILE A 145 10.35 5.68 -12.88
CA ILE A 145 9.89 4.38 -12.38
C ILE A 145 9.60 4.54 -10.89
N GLY A 146 8.32 4.65 -10.53
CA GLY A 146 7.90 4.67 -9.12
C GLY A 146 7.62 3.26 -8.63
N ALA A 147 8.03 2.92 -7.41
CA ALA A 147 7.66 1.68 -6.75
C ALA A 147 6.82 1.97 -5.50
N THR A 148 5.79 1.16 -5.25
CA THR A 148 4.94 1.31 -4.07
C THR A 148 4.33 -0.03 -3.65
N THR A 149 4.15 -0.19 -2.35
CA THR A 149 3.37 -1.28 -1.75
C THR A 149 1.92 -0.87 -1.51
N GLU A 150 1.64 0.43 -1.42
CA GLU A 150 0.30 0.98 -1.18
C GLU A 150 -0.45 1.25 -2.49
N ASN A 151 -1.79 1.32 -2.41
CA ASN A 151 -2.60 1.57 -3.60
C ASN A 151 -2.34 2.97 -4.19
N PRO A 152 -1.74 3.06 -5.38
CA PRO A 152 -1.33 4.33 -5.98
C PRO A 152 -2.50 5.27 -6.27
N SER A 153 -3.72 4.76 -6.39
CA SER A 153 -4.91 5.60 -6.63
C SER A 153 -5.23 6.55 -5.46
N PHE A 154 -4.75 6.23 -4.25
CA PHE A 154 -4.94 7.05 -3.06
C PHE A 154 -3.71 7.86 -2.70
N GLU A 155 -2.53 7.32 -2.93
CA GLU A 155 -1.26 7.82 -2.43
C GLU A 155 -0.47 8.64 -3.46
N VAL A 156 -0.69 8.40 -4.75
CA VAL A 156 -0.02 9.14 -5.81
C VAL A 156 -0.96 10.19 -6.39
N ILE A 157 -0.44 11.41 -6.58
CA ILE A 157 -1.25 12.52 -7.10
C ILE A 157 -1.76 12.22 -8.52
N ARG A 158 -3.01 12.58 -8.79
CA ARG A 158 -3.65 12.34 -10.09
C ARG A 158 -2.88 12.87 -11.31
N PRO A 159 -2.27 14.07 -11.26
CA PRO A 159 -1.45 14.56 -12.37
C PRO A 159 -0.26 13.64 -12.71
N LEU A 160 0.36 13.01 -11.71
CA LEU A 160 1.47 12.07 -11.94
C LEU A 160 0.96 10.73 -12.47
N LEU A 161 -0.14 10.20 -11.91
CA LEU A 161 -0.78 8.98 -12.41
C LEU A 161 -1.22 9.09 -13.87
N SER A 162 -1.71 10.25 -14.32
CA SER A 162 -2.15 10.45 -15.71
C SER A 162 -0.99 10.42 -16.72
N ARG A 163 0.26 10.54 -16.26
CA ARG A 163 1.49 10.54 -17.08
C ARG A 163 2.29 9.24 -16.96
N CYS A 164 1.86 8.33 -16.09
CA CYS A 164 2.54 7.06 -15.84
C CYS A 164 1.62 5.88 -16.15
N GLN A 165 2.18 4.82 -16.71
CA GLN A 165 1.50 3.54 -16.79
C GLN A 165 1.53 2.87 -15.41
N LEU A 166 0.53 2.05 -15.10
CA LEU A 166 0.50 1.29 -13.86
C LEU A 166 0.70 -0.19 -14.15
N TYR A 167 1.72 -0.79 -13.55
CA TYR A 167 1.97 -2.22 -13.60
C TYR A 167 1.81 -2.83 -12.23
N VAL A 168 0.99 -3.88 -12.16
CA VAL A 168 0.70 -4.59 -10.91
C VAL A 168 1.57 -5.84 -10.83
N LEU A 169 2.43 -5.91 -9.81
CA LEU A 169 3.20 -7.10 -9.48
C LEU A 169 2.41 -7.95 -8.49
N LYS A 170 2.38 -9.25 -8.76
CA LYS A 170 1.70 -10.24 -7.91
C LYS A 170 2.68 -10.85 -6.90
N PRO A 171 2.19 -11.39 -5.76
CA PRO A 171 3.01 -12.27 -4.94
C PRO A 171 3.64 -13.38 -5.78
N LEU A 172 4.83 -13.82 -5.41
CA LEU A 172 5.47 -14.96 -6.09
C LEU A 172 4.71 -16.24 -5.76
N GLU A 173 4.50 -17.07 -6.76
CA GLU A 173 3.84 -18.35 -6.60
C GLU A 173 4.79 -19.42 -6.00
N LYS A 174 4.24 -20.50 -5.46
CA LYS A 174 5.03 -21.59 -4.87
C LYS A 174 6.12 -22.10 -5.82
N ALA A 175 5.80 -22.22 -7.11
CA ALA A 175 6.76 -22.67 -8.13
C ALA A 175 7.93 -21.68 -8.31
N ASP A 176 7.65 -20.37 -8.29
CA ASP A 176 8.65 -19.32 -8.40
C ASP A 176 9.60 -19.31 -7.21
N LEU A 177 9.06 -19.46 -6.01
CA LEU A 177 9.83 -19.51 -4.76
C LEU A 177 10.72 -20.76 -4.68
N LEU A 178 10.20 -21.91 -5.11
CA LEU A 178 10.98 -23.14 -5.18
C LEU A 178 12.12 -23.05 -6.21
N ALA A 179 11.87 -22.44 -7.37
CA ALA A 179 12.91 -22.19 -8.36
C ALA A 179 14.01 -21.28 -7.80
N LEU A 180 13.63 -20.21 -7.09
CA LEU A 180 14.57 -19.30 -6.44
C LEU A 180 15.37 -20.00 -5.34
N LEU A 181 14.73 -20.82 -4.51
CA LEU A 181 15.37 -21.58 -3.44
C LEU A 181 16.42 -22.55 -4.00
N ASN A 182 16.05 -23.35 -5.01
CA ASN A 182 16.96 -24.27 -5.68
C ASN A 182 18.15 -23.51 -6.31
N ARG A 183 17.88 -22.39 -7.00
CA ARG A 183 18.93 -21.58 -7.59
C ARG A 183 19.89 -21.03 -6.53
N ALA A 184 19.39 -20.56 -5.39
CA ALA A 184 20.22 -20.06 -4.31
C ALA A 184 21.16 -21.13 -3.76
N VAL A 185 20.67 -22.36 -3.53
CA VAL A 185 21.47 -23.47 -3.03
C VAL A 185 22.55 -23.92 -4.03
N THR A 186 22.26 -23.83 -5.35
CA THR A 186 23.16 -24.35 -6.38
C THR A 186 24.15 -23.31 -6.93
N GLU A 187 23.74 -22.04 -7.00
CA GLU A 187 24.50 -21.00 -7.71
C GLU A 187 25.17 -19.97 -6.78
N ASP A 188 24.71 -19.82 -5.51
CA ASP A 188 25.33 -18.87 -4.60
C ASP A 188 26.73 -19.33 -4.18
N VAL A 189 27.69 -18.41 -4.22
CA VAL A 189 29.12 -18.69 -3.99
C VAL A 189 29.41 -19.26 -2.59
N GLU A 190 28.62 -18.86 -1.58
CA GLU A 190 28.80 -19.36 -0.20
C GLU A 190 28.00 -20.62 0.07
N LEU A 191 26.74 -20.65 -0.35
CA LEU A 191 25.87 -21.79 -0.10
C LEU A 191 26.31 -23.04 -0.89
N SER A 192 26.83 -22.88 -2.10
CA SER A 192 27.30 -23.98 -2.94
C SER A 192 28.54 -24.69 -2.36
N LYS A 193 29.25 -24.07 -1.41
CA LYS A 193 30.37 -24.72 -0.68
C LYS A 193 29.89 -25.76 0.33
N ARG A 194 28.62 -25.75 0.70
CA ARG A 194 28.00 -26.67 1.69
C ARG A 194 27.06 -27.62 0.99
N HIS A 195 26.93 -28.82 1.54
CA HIS A 195 25.95 -29.79 1.03
C HIS A 195 24.57 -29.51 1.67
N ILE A 196 23.70 -28.81 0.94
CA ILE A 196 22.35 -28.43 1.42
C ILE A 196 21.32 -29.37 0.76
N LEU A 197 20.59 -30.11 1.58
CA LEU A 197 19.51 -30.98 1.17
C LEU A 197 18.17 -30.35 1.50
N LEU A 198 17.36 -30.09 0.49
CA LEU A 198 16.00 -29.57 0.63
C LEU A 198 15.02 -30.71 0.78
N GLU A 199 14.78 -31.20 2.00
CA GLU A 199 13.85 -32.34 2.25
C GLU A 199 12.40 -31.87 2.33
N GLN A 200 12.13 -30.77 3.07
CA GLN A 200 10.81 -30.19 3.22
C GLN A 200 10.93 -28.68 3.09
N THR A 201 10.02 -28.08 2.35
CA THR A 201 10.08 -26.66 2.02
C THR A 201 8.79 -25.91 2.35
N ASP A 202 7.79 -26.56 2.93
CA ASP A 202 6.48 -25.94 3.18
C ASP A 202 6.58 -24.85 4.27
N ALA A 203 7.39 -25.04 5.32
CA ALA A 203 7.60 -24.02 6.34
C ALA A 203 8.30 -22.78 5.76
N ILE A 204 9.44 -22.93 5.06
CA ILE A 204 10.17 -21.78 4.53
C ILE A 204 9.34 -21.01 3.50
N LEU A 205 8.53 -21.71 2.68
CA LEU A 205 7.63 -21.08 1.72
C LEU A 205 6.49 -20.35 2.43
N ARG A 206 5.88 -20.96 3.44
CA ARG A 206 4.84 -20.36 4.26
C ARG A 206 5.33 -19.09 4.96
N TYR A 207 6.51 -19.16 5.58
CA TYR A 207 7.08 -18.01 6.29
C TYR A 207 7.61 -16.90 5.36
N SER A 208 7.95 -17.21 4.12
CA SER A 208 8.30 -16.19 3.12
C SER A 208 7.09 -15.38 2.66
N GLY A 209 5.88 -15.96 2.67
CA GLY A 209 4.65 -15.26 2.28
C GLY A 209 4.67 -14.68 0.87
N GLY A 210 5.36 -15.30 -0.08
CA GLY A 210 5.49 -14.79 -1.46
C GLY A 210 6.58 -13.72 -1.65
N ASP A 211 7.39 -13.44 -0.62
CA ASP A 211 8.49 -12.48 -0.63
C ASP A 211 9.83 -13.19 -0.86
N ALA A 212 10.47 -12.93 -2.02
CA ALA A 212 11.77 -13.51 -2.39
C ALA A 212 12.89 -13.13 -1.43
N ARG A 213 12.92 -11.88 -0.94
CA ARG A 213 13.95 -11.40 -0.01
C ARG A 213 13.83 -12.13 1.32
N LYS A 214 12.60 -12.27 1.82
CA LYS A 214 12.33 -12.99 3.07
C LYS A 214 12.69 -14.47 2.94
N LEU A 215 12.37 -15.11 1.81
CA LEU A 215 12.77 -16.51 1.53
C LEU A 215 14.27 -16.69 1.66
N LEU A 216 15.04 -15.84 0.97
CA LEU A 216 16.50 -15.93 0.95
C LEU A 216 17.13 -15.62 2.31
N ASN A 217 16.57 -14.63 3.03
CA ASN A 217 17.04 -14.33 4.39
C ASN A 217 16.78 -15.49 5.37
N ILE A 218 15.63 -16.17 5.26
CA ILE A 218 15.34 -17.34 6.08
C ILE A 218 16.31 -18.48 5.73
N LEU A 219 16.56 -18.72 4.44
CA LEU A 219 17.52 -19.74 4.00
C LEU A 219 18.92 -19.45 4.57
N GLU A 220 19.41 -18.23 4.44
CA GLU A 220 20.71 -17.78 4.95
C GLU A 220 20.80 -18.01 6.47
N LEU A 221 19.80 -17.53 7.23
CA LEU A 221 19.71 -17.70 8.68
C LEU A 221 19.77 -19.18 9.10
N VAL A 222 19.01 -20.06 8.43
CA VAL A 222 18.97 -21.48 8.76
C VAL A 222 20.31 -22.15 8.46
N VAL A 223 20.91 -21.86 7.31
CA VAL A 223 22.19 -22.44 6.91
C VAL A 223 23.34 -21.96 7.79
N GLU A 224 23.36 -20.67 8.16
CA GLU A 224 24.40 -20.13 9.05
C GLU A 224 24.31 -20.67 10.49
N ALA A 225 23.09 -20.96 10.94
CA ALA A 225 22.87 -21.53 12.28
C ALA A 225 23.29 -23.00 12.43
N GLU A 226 23.55 -23.70 11.32
CA GLU A 226 24.01 -25.08 11.33
C GLU A 226 25.52 -25.16 11.17
N SER A 227 26.19 -25.83 12.10
CA SER A 227 27.65 -26.00 12.11
C SER A 227 28.14 -27.23 11.31
N THR A 228 27.21 -28.04 10.79
CA THR A 228 27.53 -29.28 10.05
C THR A 228 27.85 -29.01 8.59
N GLU A 229 28.69 -29.80 7.98
CA GLU A 229 29.06 -29.71 6.57
C GLU A 229 27.86 -30.02 5.64
N THR A 230 26.96 -30.88 6.09
CA THR A 230 25.69 -31.19 5.43
C THR A 230 24.55 -30.53 6.23
N VAL A 231 23.79 -29.67 5.58
CA VAL A 231 22.61 -29.02 6.14
C VAL A 231 21.36 -29.65 5.54
N VAL A 232 20.54 -30.26 6.37
CA VAL A 232 19.23 -30.77 5.97
C VAL A 232 18.17 -29.75 6.29
N LEU A 233 17.58 -29.12 5.26
CA LEU A 233 16.50 -28.16 5.43
C LEU A 233 15.17 -28.90 5.44
N ASN A 234 14.53 -28.92 6.60
CA ASN A 234 13.18 -29.43 6.80
C ASN A 234 12.33 -28.44 7.61
N ASP A 235 11.04 -28.68 7.68
CA ASP A 235 10.09 -27.78 8.32
C ASP A 235 10.38 -27.55 9.81
N ASP A 236 10.78 -28.61 10.54
CA ASP A 236 11.10 -28.53 11.97
C ASP A 236 12.32 -27.64 12.25
N ILE A 237 13.35 -27.72 11.41
CA ILE A 237 14.56 -26.90 11.54
C ILE A 237 14.22 -25.44 11.25
N VAL A 238 13.47 -25.17 10.19
CA VAL A 238 13.04 -23.81 9.83
C VAL A 238 12.23 -23.18 10.98
N GLU A 239 11.23 -23.90 11.49
CA GLU A 239 10.40 -23.40 12.59
C GLU A 239 11.20 -23.16 13.88
N ARG A 240 12.07 -24.08 14.24
CA ARG A 240 12.94 -23.95 15.42
C ARG A 240 13.86 -22.73 15.33
N ARG A 241 14.49 -22.51 14.17
CA ARG A 241 15.42 -21.38 13.98
C ARG A 241 14.70 -20.04 13.95
N LEU A 242 13.50 -20.00 13.37
CA LEU A 242 12.67 -18.79 13.38
C LEU A 242 12.14 -18.46 14.77
N GLN A 243 11.74 -19.47 15.57
CA GLN A 243 11.31 -19.25 16.96
C GLN A 243 12.45 -18.73 17.87
N GLN A 244 13.69 -19.13 17.61
CA GLN A 244 14.87 -18.63 18.33
C GLN A 244 15.26 -17.20 17.94
N ASN A 245 14.74 -16.68 16.83
CA ASN A 245 15.01 -15.34 16.34
C ASN A 245 13.71 -14.57 15.98
N PRO A 246 12.91 -14.15 16.99
CA PRO A 246 11.60 -13.54 16.78
C PRO A 246 11.62 -12.27 15.91
N LEU A 247 12.75 -11.56 15.84
CA LEU A 247 12.91 -10.33 15.05
C LEU A 247 12.98 -10.60 13.53
N ALA A 248 13.29 -11.85 13.13
CA ALA A 248 13.25 -12.25 11.72
C ALA A 248 11.82 -12.60 11.24
N TYR A 249 10.88 -12.65 12.18
CA TYR A 249 9.63 -13.39 12.03
C TYR A 249 8.47 -12.61 11.42
N ASP A 250 8.40 -11.38 11.18
CA ASP A 250 7.21 -10.91 10.47
C ASP A 250 7.06 -9.40 10.28
N LYS A 251 7.34 -8.96 9.07
CA LYS A 251 6.85 -7.64 8.59
C LYS A 251 6.12 -7.71 7.24
N GLY A 252 5.50 -8.83 6.87
CA GLY A 252 4.81 -8.86 5.58
C GLY A 252 4.25 -10.20 5.10
N GLY A 253 4.01 -11.19 5.96
CA GLY A 253 3.46 -12.49 5.58
C GLY A 253 1.95 -12.62 5.85
N ASP A 254 1.35 -13.73 5.38
CA ASP A 254 -0.08 -14.05 5.57
C ASP A 254 -0.51 -14.00 7.05
N MET A 255 0.38 -14.32 8.00
CA MET A 255 0.11 -14.19 9.43
C MET A 255 -0.11 -12.73 9.87
N HIS A 256 0.52 -11.77 9.24
CA HIS A 256 0.26 -10.35 9.51
C HIS A 256 -1.19 -9.98 9.17
N TYR A 257 -1.67 -10.39 7.98
CA TYR A 257 -3.06 -10.17 7.59
C TYR A 257 -4.05 -10.94 8.46
N ASP A 258 -3.70 -12.15 8.91
CA ASP A 258 -4.53 -12.96 9.80
C ASP A 258 -4.66 -12.32 11.19
N ILE A 259 -3.57 -11.82 11.77
CA ILE A 259 -3.57 -11.14 13.06
C ILE A 259 -4.40 -9.85 12.99
N ILE A 260 -4.21 -9.05 11.94
CA ILE A 260 -5.01 -7.83 11.71
C ILE A 260 -6.48 -8.18 11.55
N SER A 261 -6.80 -9.21 10.78
CA SER A 261 -8.16 -9.68 10.58
C SER A 261 -8.80 -10.16 11.88
N ALA A 262 -8.04 -10.89 12.69
CA ALA A 262 -8.48 -11.33 14.02
C ALA A 262 -8.70 -10.13 14.96
N PHE A 263 -7.80 -9.15 14.97
CA PHE A 263 -7.92 -7.91 15.73
C PHE A 263 -9.22 -7.16 15.41
N ILE A 264 -9.44 -6.87 14.11
CA ILE A 264 -10.66 -6.16 13.67
C ILE A 264 -11.92 -6.96 14.01
N LYS A 265 -11.92 -8.28 13.77
CA LYS A 265 -13.05 -9.15 14.07
C LYS A 265 -13.35 -9.24 15.55
N SER A 266 -12.34 -9.18 16.42
CA SER A 266 -12.52 -9.15 17.89
C SER A 266 -13.19 -7.85 18.34
N ILE A 267 -12.77 -6.69 17.82
CA ILE A 267 -13.46 -5.41 18.08
C ILE A 267 -14.90 -5.47 17.59
N ARG A 268 -15.13 -5.93 16.37
CA ARG A 268 -16.47 -6.09 15.76
C ARG A 268 -17.34 -7.08 16.54
N GLY A 269 -16.75 -8.16 17.00
CA GLY A 269 -17.40 -9.21 17.79
C GLY A 269 -17.59 -8.87 19.28
N SER A 270 -17.17 -7.67 19.71
CA SER A 270 -17.30 -7.20 21.10
C SER A 270 -16.53 -8.05 22.12
N ASP A 271 -15.34 -8.53 21.75
CA ASP A 271 -14.41 -9.23 22.62
C ASP A 271 -13.18 -8.34 22.91
N PRO A 272 -13.17 -7.59 24.03
CA PRO A 272 -12.06 -6.71 24.37
C PRO A 272 -10.77 -7.46 24.71
N ASP A 273 -10.86 -8.65 25.31
CA ASP A 273 -9.70 -9.45 25.69
C ASP A 273 -8.97 -9.98 24.45
N ALA A 274 -9.71 -10.55 23.50
CA ALA A 274 -9.16 -10.99 22.23
C ALA A 274 -8.59 -9.80 21.42
N ALA A 275 -9.27 -8.65 21.39
CA ALA A 275 -8.79 -7.46 20.70
C ALA A 275 -7.47 -6.97 21.31
N LEU A 276 -7.32 -6.88 22.61
CA LEU A 276 -6.08 -6.54 23.30
C LEU A 276 -4.97 -7.56 23.02
N TYR A 277 -5.30 -8.86 23.04
CA TYR A 277 -4.33 -9.92 22.73
C TYR A 277 -3.75 -9.78 21.31
N TRP A 278 -4.62 -9.61 20.33
CA TRP A 278 -4.16 -9.46 18.93
C TRP A 278 -3.41 -8.15 18.72
N MET A 279 -3.80 -7.06 19.39
CA MET A 279 -3.04 -5.81 19.37
C MET A 279 -1.65 -6.00 19.98
N ALA A 280 -1.54 -6.66 21.14
CA ALA A 280 -0.26 -6.95 21.78
C ALA A 280 0.64 -7.80 20.87
N ARG A 281 0.10 -8.79 20.15
CA ARG A 281 0.86 -9.57 19.17
C ARG A 281 1.38 -8.72 18.00
N MET A 282 0.62 -7.72 17.54
CA MET A 282 1.11 -6.77 16.53
C MET A 282 2.26 -5.92 17.06
N ILE A 283 2.14 -5.44 18.30
CA ILE A 283 3.17 -4.61 18.97
C ILE A 283 4.47 -5.40 19.14
N GLU A 284 4.39 -6.61 19.70
CA GLU A 284 5.55 -7.50 19.91
C GLU A 284 6.17 -7.93 18.57
N GLY A 285 5.36 -8.06 17.50
CA GLY A 285 5.83 -8.29 16.12
C GLY A 285 6.47 -7.06 15.47
N GLY A 286 6.56 -5.92 16.17
CA GLY A 286 7.18 -4.69 15.68
C GLY A 286 6.35 -3.94 14.64
N GLU A 287 5.03 -4.09 14.68
CA GLU A 287 4.12 -3.38 13.78
C GLU A 287 4.22 -1.86 13.97
N ASP A 288 4.05 -1.13 12.88
CA ASP A 288 4.00 0.33 12.90
C ASP A 288 2.83 0.82 13.78
N PRO A 289 3.10 1.65 14.82
CA PRO A 289 2.07 2.22 15.67
C PRO A 289 0.98 2.95 14.89
N GLN A 290 1.34 3.64 13.82
CA GLN A 290 0.39 4.33 12.94
C GLN A 290 -0.54 3.35 12.22
N PHE A 291 -0.01 2.20 11.82
CA PHE A 291 -0.81 1.17 11.16
C PHE A 291 -1.91 0.64 12.10
N ILE A 292 -1.55 0.29 13.34
CA ILE A 292 -2.53 -0.16 14.35
C ILE A 292 -3.56 0.94 14.62
N ALA A 293 -3.11 2.18 14.83
CA ALA A 293 -3.98 3.32 15.10
C ALA A 293 -4.97 3.58 13.93
N ARG A 294 -4.52 3.49 12.66
CA ARG A 294 -5.40 3.59 11.49
C ARG A 294 -6.51 2.52 11.51
N ARG A 295 -6.21 1.29 11.90
CA ARG A 295 -7.21 0.21 12.00
C ARG A 295 -8.24 0.51 13.07
N VAL A 296 -7.83 1.08 14.21
CA VAL A 296 -8.73 1.51 15.27
C VAL A 296 -9.70 2.60 14.78
N VAL A 297 -9.18 3.62 14.07
CA VAL A 297 -10.01 4.70 13.47
C VAL A 297 -11.02 4.13 12.44
N ILE A 298 -10.58 3.21 11.57
CA ILE A 298 -11.47 2.58 10.60
C ILE A 298 -12.57 1.79 11.30
N SER A 299 -12.22 0.93 12.28
CA SER A 299 -13.22 0.15 13.04
C SER A 299 -14.19 1.04 13.81
N ALA A 300 -13.74 2.18 14.34
CA ALA A 300 -14.63 3.15 14.99
C ALA A 300 -15.70 3.70 14.05
N ALA A 301 -15.34 3.97 12.80
CA ALA A 301 -16.28 4.50 11.78
C ALA A 301 -17.12 3.40 11.13
N GLU A 302 -16.53 2.23 10.85
CA GLU A 302 -17.16 1.12 10.12
C GLU A 302 -18.08 0.29 11.02
N ASP A 303 -17.59 -0.11 12.22
CA ASP A 303 -18.27 -1.09 13.06
C ASP A 303 -19.11 -0.46 14.19
N ILE A 304 -18.66 0.68 14.74
CA ILE A 304 -19.39 1.39 15.80
C ILE A 304 -20.28 2.48 15.19
N GLY A 305 -19.75 3.30 14.32
CA GLY A 305 -20.47 4.30 13.54
C GLY A 305 -21.45 5.14 14.38
N LEU A 306 -22.70 5.21 13.90
CA LEU A 306 -23.75 6.02 14.53
C LEU A 306 -24.30 5.44 15.85
N ALA A 307 -23.99 4.19 16.18
CA ALA A 307 -24.39 3.63 17.48
C ALA A 307 -23.68 4.34 18.66
N ASN A 308 -22.45 4.81 18.46
CA ASN A 308 -21.72 5.62 19.42
C ASN A 308 -20.71 6.57 18.72
N PRO A 309 -21.12 7.79 18.30
CA PRO A 309 -20.24 8.73 17.58
C PRO A 309 -18.96 9.12 18.32
N ASN A 310 -18.92 8.99 19.66
CA ASN A 310 -17.72 9.27 20.45
C ASN A 310 -16.59 8.28 20.16
N ALA A 311 -16.88 7.11 19.62
CA ALA A 311 -15.89 6.10 19.26
C ALA A 311 -14.87 6.66 18.26
N LEU A 312 -15.33 7.35 17.23
CA LEU A 312 -14.45 7.97 16.22
C LEU A 312 -13.61 9.11 16.82
N LEU A 313 -14.18 9.91 17.73
CA LEU A 313 -13.46 10.98 18.42
C LEU A 313 -12.33 10.42 19.28
N LEU A 314 -12.61 9.37 20.07
CA LEU A 314 -11.61 8.72 20.91
C LEU A 314 -10.53 8.03 20.08
N ALA A 315 -10.90 7.34 18.98
CA ALA A 315 -9.96 6.70 18.09
C ALA A 315 -8.99 7.71 17.44
N ASN A 316 -9.49 8.88 17.01
CA ASN A 316 -8.64 9.95 16.48
C ASN A 316 -7.73 10.55 17.57
N ALA A 317 -8.25 10.78 18.79
CA ALA A 317 -7.43 11.25 19.90
C ALA A 317 -6.30 10.26 20.25
N ALA A 318 -6.60 8.96 20.24
CA ALA A 318 -5.60 7.92 20.45
C ALA A 318 -4.56 7.89 19.30
N PHE A 319 -5.00 8.04 18.04
CA PHE A 319 -4.10 8.16 16.89
C PHE A 319 -3.13 9.33 17.07
N ASP A 320 -3.64 10.52 17.38
CA ASP A 320 -2.81 11.71 17.59
C ASP A 320 -1.85 11.57 18.78
N ALA A 321 -2.29 10.92 19.87
CA ALA A 321 -1.45 10.63 21.01
C ALA A 321 -0.28 9.72 20.62
N VAL A 322 -0.56 8.62 19.91
CA VAL A 322 0.45 7.68 19.42
C VAL A 322 1.50 8.38 18.54
N MET A 323 1.05 9.28 17.65
CA MET A 323 1.93 10.04 16.79
C MET A 323 2.88 10.96 17.56
N LYS A 324 2.46 11.46 18.73
CA LYS A 324 3.24 12.38 19.57
C LYS A 324 4.19 11.66 20.50
N ILE A 325 3.79 10.52 21.04
CA ILE A 325 4.55 9.83 22.11
C ILE A 325 5.28 8.56 21.62
N GLY A 326 4.81 7.90 20.54
CA GLY A 326 5.43 6.68 19.99
C GLY A 326 5.39 5.48 20.94
N TRP A 327 6.19 4.45 20.64
CA TRP A 327 6.41 3.30 21.52
C TRP A 327 7.47 3.61 22.60
N PRO A 328 7.39 3.01 23.81
CA PRO A 328 6.41 1.99 24.22
C PRO A 328 5.09 2.54 24.79
N GLU A 329 5.00 3.83 25.15
CA GLU A 329 3.84 4.40 25.85
C GLU A 329 2.59 4.53 24.98
N GLY A 330 2.74 4.63 23.66
CA GLY A 330 1.64 4.69 22.68
C GLY A 330 0.65 3.52 22.75
N ARG A 331 1.07 2.37 23.35
CA ARG A 331 0.19 1.25 23.59
C ARG A 331 -0.97 1.56 24.55
N ILE A 332 -0.77 2.52 25.46
CA ILE A 332 -1.77 2.85 26.51
C ILE A 332 -3.02 3.51 25.91
N PRO A 333 -2.91 4.66 25.18
CA PRO A 333 -4.08 5.27 24.55
C PRO A 333 -4.71 4.38 23.48
N LEU A 334 -3.93 3.51 22.81
CA LEU A 334 -4.49 2.53 21.88
C LEU A 334 -5.32 1.47 22.60
N ALA A 335 -4.85 0.96 23.73
CA ALA A 335 -5.59 -0.03 24.51
C ALA A 335 -6.91 0.55 25.03
N GLU A 336 -6.91 1.80 25.53
CA GLU A 336 -8.12 2.51 25.94
C GLU A 336 -9.13 2.60 24.80
N ALA A 337 -8.70 3.03 23.61
CA ALA A 337 -9.55 3.12 22.43
C ALA A 337 -10.10 1.74 22.03
N VAL A 338 -9.24 0.71 21.97
CA VAL A 338 -9.64 -0.67 21.60
C VAL A 338 -10.70 -1.23 22.54
N VAL A 339 -10.50 -1.10 23.85
CA VAL A 339 -11.50 -1.55 24.85
C VAL A 339 -12.82 -0.79 24.68
N TYR A 340 -12.74 0.54 24.51
CA TYR A 340 -13.94 1.36 24.29
C TYR A 340 -14.71 0.93 23.02
N LEU A 341 -14.01 0.69 21.92
CA LEU A 341 -14.62 0.23 20.68
C LEU A 341 -15.24 -1.17 20.84
N ALA A 342 -14.50 -2.11 21.43
CA ALA A 342 -14.97 -3.46 21.64
C ALA A 342 -16.25 -3.51 22.51
N THR A 343 -16.32 -2.66 23.53
CA THR A 343 -17.47 -2.61 24.45
C THR A 343 -18.61 -1.70 23.98
N SER A 344 -18.42 -0.90 22.93
CA SER A 344 -19.47 -0.03 22.36
C SER A 344 -20.51 -0.84 21.57
N PRO A 345 -21.78 -0.36 21.52
CA PRO A 345 -22.77 -0.91 20.60
C PRO A 345 -22.30 -0.73 19.15
N LYS A 346 -22.74 -1.61 18.27
CA LYS A 346 -22.27 -1.69 16.87
C LYS A 346 -23.33 -1.18 15.90
N SER A 347 -22.89 -0.44 14.86
CA SER A 347 -23.69 -0.10 13.69
C SER A 347 -22.79 0.18 12.49
N ASN A 348 -23.08 -0.46 11.38
CA ASN A 348 -22.44 -0.19 10.09
C ASN A 348 -23.42 0.51 9.12
N SER A 349 -24.47 1.15 9.61
CA SER A 349 -25.50 1.79 8.79
C SER A 349 -24.94 2.86 7.86
N ALA A 350 -24.01 3.69 8.33
CA ALA A 350 -23.34 4.70 7.51
C ALA A 350 -22.43 4.09 6.44
N TYR A 351 -21.67 3.04 6.79
CA TYR A 351 -20.83 2.28 5.87
C TYR A 351 -21.66 1.64 4.75
N ASN A 352 -22.77 0.97 5.08
CA ASN A 352 -23.69 0.41 4.11
C ASN A 352 -24.33 1.49 3.25
N GLY A 353 -24.72 2.62 3.85
CA GLY A 353 -25.31 3.76 3.14
C GLY A 353 -24.41 4.32 2.05
N ILE A 354 -23.12 4.56 2.34
CA ILE A 354 -22.17 5.07 1.33
C ILE A 354 -21.88 4.02 0.25
N ASN A 355 -21.76 2.74 0.60
CA ASN A 355 -21.55 1.68 -0.39
C ASN A 355 -22.74 1.56 -1.34
N THR A 356 -23.98 1.57 -0.82
CA THR A 356 -25.21 1.60 -1.63
C THR A 356 -25.24 2.83 -2.55
N ALA A 357 -24.86 4.00 -2.03
CA ALA A 357 -24.79 5.22 -2.84
C ALA A 357 -23.80 5.10 -4.00
N LEU A 358 -22.60 4.56 -3.75
CA LEU A 358 -21.59 4.31 -4.78
C LEU A 358 -22.07 3.33 -5.84
N GLU A 359 -22.78 2.27 -5.44
CA GLU A 359 -23.38 1.32 -6.40
C GLU A 359 -24.44 1.98 -7.28
N VAL A 360 -25.34 2.79 -6.68
CA VAL A 360 -26.35 3.53 -7.42
C VAL A 360 -25.69 4.46 -8.45
N VAL A 361 -24.70 5.24 -8.03
CA VAL A 361 -23.97 6.14 -8.95
C VAL A 361 -23.30 5.37 -10.10
N ARG A 362 -22.68 4.23 -9.83
CA ARG A 362 -22.07 3.38 -10.87
C ARG A 362 -23.10 2.82 -11.86
N LYS A 363 -24.29 2.49 -11.38
CA LYS A 363 -25.39 1.92 -12.21
C LYS A 363 -26.10 2.99 -13.04
N THR A 364 -26.28 4.19 -12.48
CA THR A 364 -27.14 5.24 -13.10
C THR A 364 -26.34 6.32 -13.84
N GLY A 365 -25.00 6.35 -13.64
CA GLY A 365 -24.14 7.38 -14.24
C GLY A 365 -24.41 8.79 -13.70
N ASN A 366 -24.06 9.79 -14.50
CA ASN A 366 -24.19 11.20 -14.13
C ASN A 366 -25.64 11.69 -14.27
N GLN A 367 -26.42 11.55 -13.22
CA GLN A 367 -27.77 12.10 -13.18
C GLN A 367 -27.74 13.64 -12.99
N PRO A 368 -28.62 14.41 -13.66
CA PRO A 368 -28.64 15.85 -13.52
C PRO A 368 -29.06 16.29 -12.12
N VAL A 369 -28.41 17.34 -11.62
CA VAL A 369 -28.83 17.98 -10.37
C VAL A 369 -30.14 18.73 -10.61
N PRO A 370 -31.16 18.60 -9.75
CA PRO A 370 -32.40 19.37 -9.86
C PRO A 370 -32.16 20.88 -9.96
N LEU A 371 -32.92 21.58 -10.82
CA LEU A 371 -32.66 23.00 -11.13
C LEU A 371 -32.70 23.90 -9.89
N HIS A 372 -33.67 23.68 -9.02
CA HIS A 372 -33.83 24.45 -7.77
C HIS A 372 -32.63 24.32 -6.82
N LEU A 373 -31.83 23.23 -6.89
CA LEU A 373 -30.63 23.03 -6.07
C LEU A 373 -29.37 23.66 -6.67
N ARG A 374 -29.45 24.14 -7.93
CA ARG A 374 -28.30 24.75 -8.58
C ARG A 374 -28.18 26.24 -8.21
N ASN A 375 -26.97 26.72 -7.93
CA ASN A 375 -26.73 28.13 -7.71
C ASN A 375 -26.89 28.94 -9.00
N ALA A 376 -27.48 30.16 -8.92
CA ALA A 376 -27.71 31.05 -10.03
C ALA A 376 -26.94 32.40 -9.89
N PRO A 377 -25.60 32.42 -9.93
CA PRO A 377 -24.80 33.63 -9.75
C PRO A 377 -24.94 34.62 -10.91
N THR A 378 -25.29 34.16 -12.12
CA THR A 378 -25.45 35.01 -13.32
C THR A 378 -26.91 35.21 -13.72
N ALA A 379 -27.22 36.30 -14.49
CA ALA A 379 -28.54 36.52 -15.03
C ALA A 379 -29.00 35.35 -15.93
N LEU A 380 -28.13 34.87 -16.81
CA LEU A 380 -28.42 33.74 -17.70
C LEU A 380 -28.80 32.47 -16.93
N MET A 381 -28.14 32.19 -15.80
CA MET A 381 -28.48 31.02 -14.98
C MET A 381 -29.87 31.13 -14.36
N ARG A 382 -30.29 32.33 -13.98
CA ARG A 382 -31.64 32.62 -13.48
C ARG A 382 -32.69 32.44 -14.58
N GLU A 383 -32.39 32.94 -15.79
CA GLU A 383 -33.28 32.76 -16.96
C GLU A 383 -33.44 31.26 -17.33
N LEU A 384 -32.40 30.45 -17.08
CA LEU A 384 -32.44 28.99 -17.25
C LEU A 384 -33.13 28.23 -16.10
N GLY A 385 -33.74 28.96 -15.12
CA GLY A 385 -34.48 28.38 -14.02
C GLY A 385 -33.64 27.82 -12.88
N TYR A 386 -32.34 28.19 -12.80
CA TYR A 386 -31.49 27.75 -11.68
C TYR A 386 -31.93 28.47 -10.40
N HIS A 387 -31.99 27.73 -9.30
CA HIS A 387 -32.44 28.19 -7.98
C HIS A 387 -33.94 28.52 -7.88
N ASP A 388 -34.69 28.34 -8.96
CA ASP A 388 -36.12 28.65 -8.94
C ASP A 388 -36.89 27.61 -8.09
N GLY A 389 -37.70 28.13 -7.14
CA GLY A 389 -38.48 27.32 -6.22
C GLY A 389 -37.65 26.68 -5.07
N TYR A 390 -36.37 27.02 -4.89
CA TYR A 390 -35.63 26.56 -3.73
C TYR A 390 -36.18 27.12 -2.43
N LYS A 391 -36.40 26.24 -1.46
CA LYS A 391 -36.89 26.60 -0.12
C LYS A 391 -35.75 26.54 0.87
N TYR A 392 -35.36 27.65 1.46
CA TYR A 392 -34.30 27.70 2.46
C TYR A 392 -34.82 27.15 3.80
N ALA A 393 -34.27 26.01 4.23
CA ALA A 393 -34.82 25.29 5.37
C ALA A 393 -34.85 26.08 6.69
N HIS A 394 -33.91 27.04 6.89
CA HIS A 394 -33.88 27.86 8.10
C HIS A 394 -35.04 28.88 8.22
N ASP A 395 -35.75 29.12 7.12
CA ASP A 395 -36.94 30.01 7.14
C ASP A 395 -38.22 29.28 7.63
N TYR A 396 -38.10 27.97 7.91
CA TYR A 396 -39.23 27.11 8.27
C TYR A 396 -39.09 26.56 9.70
N PRO A 397 -40.20 26.16 10.35
CA PRO A 397 -40.19 25.55 11.66
C PRO A 397 -39.28 24.31 11.70
N GLU A 398 -38.60 24.11 12.82
CA GLU A 398 -37.63 23.03 13.02
C GLU A 398 -36.44 23.07 12.01
N ASN A 399 -36.24 24.17 11.30
CA ASN A 399 -35.26 24.30 10.21
C ASN A 399 -35.42 23.19 9.16
N PHE A 400 -36.67 22.86 8.82
CA PHE A 400 -37.00 21.79 7.89
C PHE A 400 -38.16 22.16 6.98
N VAL A 401 -38.02 21.81 5.71
CA VAL A 401 -39.08 21.88 4.72
C VAL A 401 -38.94 20.72 3.74
N GLN A 402 -40.04 20.06 3.43
CA GLN A 402 -40.02 19.01 2.42
C GLN A 402 -39.76 19.61 1.03
N GLN A 403 -38.71 19.19 0.41
CA GLN A 403 -38.41 19.41 -1.01
C GLN A 403 -37.55 18.27 -1.55
N GLN A 404 -37.46 18.16 -2.85
CA GLN A 404 -36.69 17.13 -3.50
C GLN A 404 -35.20 17.48 -3.47
N TYR A 405 -34.36 16.55 -3.02
CA TYR A 405 -32.89 16.67 -3.04
C TYR A 405 -32.22 15.64 -3.95
N MET A 406 -32.90 14.57 -4.30
CA MET A 406 -32.40 13.55 -5.22
C MET A 406 -32.71 13.93 -6.67
N PRO A 407 -31.89 13.46 -7.64
CA PRO A 407 -32.25 13.53 -9.06
C PRO A 407 -33.61 12.92 -9.32
N ASP A 408 -34.34 13.38 -10.35
CA ASP A 408 -35.70 12.96 -10.67
C ASP A 408 -35.84 11.43 -10.83
N ALA A 409 -34.83 10.80 -11.45
CA ALA A 409 -34.80 9.36 -11.64
C ALA A 409 -34.56 8.55 -10.36
N LEU A 410 -34.21 9.22 -9.25
CA LEU A 410 -33.77 8.58 -7.99
C LEU A 410 -34.58 9.06 -6.77
N THR A 411 -35.73 9.73 -6.97
CA THR A 411 -36.54 10.32 -5.90
C THR A 411 -36.90 9.33 -4.81
N ASP A 412 -37.21 8.09 -5.20
CA ASP A 412 -37.65 7.01 -4.30
C ASP A 412 -36.51 6.16 -3.78
N THR A 413 -35.27 6.51 -4.14
CA THR A 413 -34.07 5.73 -3.73
C THR A 413 -33.75 6.01 -2.27
N ARG A 414 -33.68 4.92 -1.48
CA ARG A 414 -33.28 4.95 -0.08
C ARG A 414 -31.89 4.36 0.07
N LEU A 415 -30.96 5.15 0.56
CA LEU A 415 -29.54 4.80 0.66
C LEU A 415 -29.14 4.44 2.09
N TRP A 416 -29.59 5.21 3.08
CA TRP A 416 -29.31 4.97 4.49
C TRP A 416 -30.48 4.25 5.16
N GLN A 417 -30.16 3.19 5.90
CA GLN A 417 -31.08 2.41 6.72
C GLN A 417 -30.52 2.33 8.13
N ALA A 418 -31.25 2.87 9.10
CA ALA A 418 -30.86 2.82 10.50
C ALA A 418 -30.81 1.37 11.00
N GLN A 419 -29.86 1.10 11.88
CA GLN A 419 -29.79 -0.15 12.65
C GLN A 419 -30.35 0.08 14.05
N HIS A 420 -30.80 -1.00 14.68
CA HIS A 420 -31.40 -0.91 16.02
C HIS A 420 -30.34 -0.67 17.10
N SER A 421 -30.16 0.59 17.46
CA SER A 421 -29.38 1.02 18.62
C SER A 421 -30.06 2.24 19.27
N PRO A 422 -29.89 2.48 20.59
CA PRO A 422 -30.55 3.62 21.24
C PRO A 422 -30.23 4.98 20.62
N ALA A 423 -29.05 5.14 20.04
CA ALA A 423 -28.62 6.36 19.39
C ALA A 423 -29.26 6.49 17.98
N GLU A 424 -29.24 5.44 17.18
CA GLU A 424 -29.79 5.47 15.82
C GLU A 424 -31.32 5.45 15.80
N ASP A 425 -31.97 4.80 16.75
CA ASP A 425 -33.41 4.84 16.89
C ASP A 425 -33.94 6.29 17.04
N LYS A 426 -33.23 7.12 17.80
CA LYS A 426 -33.56 8.55 17.91
C LYS A 426 -33.41 9.30 16.59
N LEU A 427 -32.36 9.03 15.84
CA LEU A 427 -32.11 9.61 14.50
C LEU A 427 -33.22 9.14 13.54
N TYR A 428 -33.50 7.85 13.53
CA TYR A 428 -34.55 7.27 12.69
C TYR A 428 -35.94 7.85 12.99
N GLN A 429 -36.32 7.94 14.27
CA GLN A 429 -37.60 8.55 14.68
C GLN A 429 -37.70 10.02 14.23
N ARG A 430 -36.61 10.76 14.32
CA ARG A 430 -36.55 12.12 13.79
C ARG A 430 -36.79 12.13 12.27
N MET A 431 -36.15 11.25 11.52
CA MET A 431 -36.32 11.18 10.05
C MET A 431 -37.76 10.78 9.66
N VAL A 432 -38.37 9.83 10.36
CA VAL A 432 -39.77 9.46 10.17
C VAL A 432 -40.70 10.64 10.43
N ARG A 433 -40.44 11.43 11.51
CA ARG A 433 -41.23 12.63 11.83
C ARG A 433 -41.12 13.70 10.74
N LEU A 434 -39.94 13.92 10.20
CA LEU A 434 -39.70 14.96 9.20
C LEU A 434 -40.18 14.54 7.80
N TRP A 435 -39.88 13.33 7.36
CA TRP A 435 -40.05 12.85 6.00
C TRP A 435 -41.26 11.91 5.80
N GLY A 436 -41.90 11.49 6.90
CA GLY A 436 -43.07 10.63 6.84
C GLY A 436 -42.82 9.30 6.12
N ASP A 437 -43.57 9.04 5.07
CA ASP A 437 -43.57 7.75 4.37
C ASP A 437 -42.24 7.40 3.69
N ARG A 438 -41.39 8.39 3.43
CA ARG A 438 -40.09 8.12 2.83
C ARG A 438 -39.19 7.26 3.75
N TYR A 439 -39.39 7.34 5.08
CA TYR A 439 -38.58 6.60 6.05
C TYR A 439 -39.37 5.55 6.84
N LYS A 440 -40.67 5.39 6.57
CA LYS A 440 -41.48 4.29 7.09
C LYS A 440 -41.27 2.99 6.27
#